data_b195b4e50518fd81b6cd11f2814548bc
#
_entry.id   b195b4e50518fd81b6cd11f2814548bc
#
_cell.length_a   1.000
_cell.length_b   1.000
_cell.length_c   1.000
_cell.angle_alpha   90.00
_cell.angle_beta   90.00
_cell.angle_gamma   90.00
#
_symmetry.space_group_name_H-M   'P 1'
#
loop_
_entity.id
_entity.type
_entity.pdbx_description
1 polymer ?
#
loop_
_entity_poly.entity_id
_entity_poly.type
_entity_poly.pdbx_seq_one_letter_code
_entity_poly.pdbx_strand_id
1 'polypeptide(L)'
;MLGCLIANWNKLPAGFAPKLGVVTSKKIGGAPVRSRARRLLRESFRLHQHEFAQPVELVLVARNSIAGKNFADVEKDFLAALDRVRLLKN
;
A
#
# COMPACT_ATOMS: atom_id res chain seq x y z
N MET A 1 -11.50 2.20 10.84
CA MET A 1 -10.29 2.28 10.01
C MET A 1 -10.23 3.58 9.28
N LEU A 2 -9.15 4.29 9.40
CA LEU A 2 -9.14 5.70 9.03
C LEU A 2 -8.24 6.06 7.86
N GLY A 3 -7.52 5.13 7.28
CA GLY A 3 -6.62 5.43 6.18
C GLY A 3 -7.31 5.41 4.82
N CYS A 4 -6.57 5.83 3.80
CA CYS A 4 -7.05 5.81 2.42
C CYS A 4 -6.81 4.47 1.73
N LEU A 5 -6.31 3.48 2.45
CA LEU A 5 -6.04 2.16 1.92
C LEU A 5 -6.24 1.09 2.98
N ILE A 6 -6.40 -0.14 2.52
CA ILE A 6 -6.42 -1.32 3.39
C ILE A 6 -5.26 -2.20 2.96
N ALA A 7 -4.47 -2.66 3.91
CA ALA A 7 -3.34 -3.55 3.64
C ALA A 7 -3.66 -4.96 4.08
N ASN A 8 -3.61 -5.89 3.15
CA ASN A 8 -3.66 -7.32 3.43
C ASN A 8 -2.29 -7.90 3.09
N TRP A 9 -1.86 -8.93 3.81
CA TRP A 9 -0.52 -9.44 3.59
C TRP A 9 -0.43 -10.92 3.92
N ASN A 10 0.53 -11.59 3.26
CA ASN A 10 0.89 -12.96 3.54
C ASN A 10 2.40 -13.05 3.66
N LYS A 11 2.87 -13.92 4.52
CA LYS A 11 4.28 -14.17 4.70
C LYS A 11 4.80 -14.96 3.51
N LEU A 12 5.99 -14.60 3.02
CA LEU A 12 6.68 -15.36 1.98
C LEU A 12 7.84 -16.12 2.60
N PRO A 13 8.28 -17.22 1.97
CA PRO A 13 9.47 -17.93 2.43
C PRO A 13 10.71 -17.04 2.40
N ALA A 14 11.68 -17.37 3.24
CA ALA A 14 12.95 -16.66 3.27
C ALA A 14 13.60 -16.73 1.88
N GLY A 15 14.22 -15.62 1.48
CA GLY A 15 14.86 -15.52 0.19
C GLY A 15 14.00 -14.95 -0.91
N PHE A 16 12.71 -14.80 -0.69
CA PHE A 16 11.82 -14.16 -1.67
C PHE A 16 11.87 -12.65 -1.49
N ALA A 17 11.80 -11.92 -2.60
CA ALA A 17 11.64 -10.47 -2.55
C ALA A 17 10.20 -10.14 -2.20
N PRO A 18 9.93 -9.00 -1.56
CA PRO A 18 8.55 -8.57 -1.32
C PRO A 18 7.78 -8.44 -2.62
N LYS A 19 6.50 -8.77 -2.59
CA LYS A 19 5.61 -8.68 -3.74
C LYS A 19 4.46 -7.75 -3.43
N LEU A 20 3.96 -7.08 -4.46
CA LEU A 20 2.87 -6.12 -4.32
C LEU A 20 1.76 -6.39 -5.31
N GLY A 21 0.53 -6.39 -4.81
CA GLY A 21 -0.66 -6.29 -5.62
C GLY A 21 -1.43 -5.05 -5.21
N VAL A 22 -2.07 -4.38 -6.16
CA VAL A 22 -2.87 -3.19 -5.89
C VAL A 22 -4.25 -3.37 -6.49
N VAL A 23 -5.27 -3.13 -5.67
CA VAL A 23 -6.67 -3.25 -6.09
C VAL A 23 -7.32 -1.87 -6.03
N THR A 24 -7.95 -1.48 -7.13
CA THR A 24 -8.74 -0.25 -7.19
C THR A 24 -10.11 -0.60 -7.77
N SER A 25 -11.17 -0.03 -7.21
CA SER A 25 -12.52 -0.25 -7.72
C SER A 25 -13.02 0.97 -8.44
N LYS A 26 -14.06 0.78 -9.26
CA LYS A 26 -14.70 1.90 -9.97
C LYS A 26 -15.30 2.93 -9.00
N LYS A 27 -15.54 2.53 -7.77
CA LYS A 27 -16.13 3.40 -6.76
C LYS A 27 -15.23 4.57 -6.37
N ILE A 28 -13.91 4.46 -6.56
CA ILE A 28 -13.00 5.55 -6.18
C ILE A 28 -12.95 6.64 -7.24
N GLY A 29 -13.46 6.38 -8.45
CA GLY A 29 -13.47 7.37 -9.52
C GLY A 29 -13.25 6.74 -10.87
N GLY A 30 -13.11 7.60 -11.89
CA GLY A 30 -12.85 7.16 -13.25
C GLY A 30 -11.43 6.64 -13.44
N ALA A 31 -11.11 6.25 -14.67
CA ALA A 31 -9.81 5.66 -14.99
C ALA A 31 -8.62 6.53 -14.57
N PRO A 32 -8.63 7.87 -14.78
CA PRO A 32 -7.49 8.69 -14.34
C PRO A 32 -7.30 8.64 -12.82
N VAL A 33 -8.37 8.67 -12.05
CA VAL A 33 -8.28 8.62 -10.58
C VAL A 33 -7.73 7.27 -10.13
N ARG A 34 -8.21 6.18 -10.73
CA ARG A 34 -7.74 4.84 -10.39
C ARG A 34 -6.27 4.64 -10.75
N SER A 35 -5.86 5.13 -11.93
CA SER A 35 -4.46 5.03 -12.35
C SER A 35 -3.54 5.79 -11.40
N ARG A 36 -3.98 6.99 -10.98
CA ARG A 36 -3.22 7.79 -10.03
C ARG A 36 -3.11 7.09 -8.68
N ALA A 37 -4.21 6.51 -8.20
CA ALA A 37 -4.20 5.78 -6.93
C ALA A 37 -3.21 4.62 -6.97
N ARG A 38 -3.24 3.83 -8.04
CA ARG A 38 -2.30 2.71 -8.19
C ARG A 38 -0.86 3.19 -8.20
N ARG A 39 -0.58 4.30 -8.90
CA ARG A 39 0.77 4.84 -8.96
C ARG A 39 1.25 5.30 -7.58
N LEU A 40 0.40 5.98 -6.83
CA LEU A 40 0.76 6.44 -5.50
C LEU A 40 1.04 5.28 -4.54
N LEU A 41 0.24 4.23 -4.61
CA LEU A 41 0.44 3.05 -3.77
C LEU A 41 1.71 2.30 -4.16
N ARG A 42 1.96 2.14 -5.46
CA ARG A 42 3.19 1.49 -5.93
C ARG A 42 4.42 2.27 -5.53
N GLU A 43 4.37 3.60 -5.61
CA GLU A 43 5.50 4.44 -5.24
C GLU A 43 5.79 4.33 -3.75
N SER A 44 4.76 4.30 -2.91
CA SER A 44 4.95 4.09 -1.48
C SER A 44 5.64 2.76 -1.20
N PHE A 45 5.20 1.69 -1.87
CA PHE A 45 5.83 0.38 -1.73
C PHE A 45 7.29 0.41 -2.20
N ARG A 46 7.53 0.99 -3.37
CA ARG A 46 8.88 1.02 -3.95
C ARG A 46 9.87 1.72 -3.03
N LEU A 47 9.46 2.82 -2.43
CA LEU A 47 10.34 3.58 -1.53
C LEU A 47 10.62 2.86 -0.22
N HIS A 48 9.71 2.01 0.23
CA HIS A 48 9.81 1.40 1.55
C HIS A 48 9.98 -0.12 1.53
N GLN A 49 10.18 -0.72 0.35
CA GLN A 49 10.24 -2.17 0.26
C GLN A 49 11.41 -2.78 1.04
N HIS A 50 12.45 -2.01 1.30
CA HIS A 50 13.61 -2.48 2.06
C HIS A 50 13.40 -2.40 3.56
N GLU A 51 12.29 -1.83 3.99
CA GLU A 51 12.00 -1.64 5.43
C GLU A 51 11.16 -2.76 6.01
N PHE A 52 10.78 -3.75 5.23
CA PHE A 52 10.02 -4.88 5.74
C PHE A 52 10.90 -5.77 6.61
N ALA A 53 10.33 -6.20 7.74
CA ALA A 53 11.03 -7.08 8.68
C ALA A 53 11.25 -8.47 8.10
N GLN A 54 10.43 -8.87 7.14
CA GLN A 54 10.49 -10.20 6.51
C GLN A 54 9.85 -10.12 5.14
N PRO A 55 10.13 -11.09 4.25
CA PRO A 55 9.50 -11.11 2.94
C PRO A 55 7.98 -11.28 3.08
N VAL A 56 7.23 -10.45 2.38
CA VAL A 56 5.76 -10.50 2.42
C VAL A 56 5.21 -10.26 1.03
N GLU A 57 4.04 -10.81 0.79
CA GLU A 57 3.20 -10.45 -0.34
C GLU A 57 2.15 -9.50 0.21
N LEU A 58 2.14 -8.29 -0.32
CA LEU A 58 1.28 -7.23 0.17
C LEU A 58 0.22 -6.91 -0.87
N VAL A 59 -1.04 -6.86 -0.46
CA VAL A 59 -2.13 -6.45 -1.33
C VAL A 59 -2.74 -5.18 -0.73
N LEU A 60 -2.63 -4.10 -1.47
CA LEU A 60 -3.15 -2.80 -1.06
C LEU A 60 -4.46 -2.54 -1.78
N VAL A 61 -5.51 -2.28 -1.02
CA VAL A 61 -6.83 -1.97 -1.57
C VAL A 61 -7.08 -0.49 -1.34
N ALA A 62 -7.25 0.27 -2.44
CA ALA A 62 -7.53 1.68 -2.34
C ALA A 62 -8.95 1.92 -1.83
N ARG A 63 -9.10 2.85 -0.90
CA ARG A 63 -10.40 3.28 -0.41
C ARG A 63 -10.82 4.55 -1.11
N ASN A 64 -12.11 4.87 -1.05
CA ASN A 64 -12.65 6.07 -1.70
C ASN A 64 -11.92 7.34 -1.28
N SER A 65 -11.46 7.40 -0.04
CA SER A 65 -10.77 8.57 0.49
C SER A 65 -9.42 8.83 -0.15
N ILE A 66 -8.90 7.90 -0.98
CA ILE A 66 -7.63 8.13 -1.67
C ILE A 66 -7.76 9.18 -2.76
N ALA A 67 -8.97 9.39 -3.30
CA ALA A 67 -9.19 10.42 -4.30
C ALA A 67 -8.87 11.77 -3.68
N GLY A 68 -8.07 12.57 -4.38
CA GLY A 68 -7.65 13.88 -3.89
C GLY A 68 -6.48 13.88 -2.91
N LYS A 69 -6.01 12.73 -2.48
CA LYS A 69 -4.83 12.67 -1.60
C LYS A 69 -3.55 12.88 -2.41
N ASN A 70 -2.58 13.53 -1.81
CA ASN A 70 -1.26 13.64 -2.43
C ASN A 70 -0.38 12.46 -1.98
N PHE A 71 0.84 12.38 -2.54
CA PHE A 71 1.73 11.28 -2.21
C PHE A 71 2.06 11.23 -0.72
N ALA A 72 2.32 12.37 -0.09
CA ALA A 72 2.67 12.40 1.33
C ALA A 72 1.56 11.82 2.20
N ASP A 73 0.30 12.12 1.87
CA ASP A 73 -0.85 11.57 2.59
C ASP A 73 -0.94 10.06 2.42
N VAL A 74 -0.75 9.57 1.20
CA VAL A 74 -0.81 8.14 0.91
C VAL A 74 0.34 7.42 1.59
N GLU A 75 1.54 7.97 1.52
CA GLU A 75 2.70 7.38 2.17
C GLU A 75 2.51 7.27 3.68
N LYS A 76 1.98 8.30 4.30
CA LYS A 76 1.71 8.30 5.74
C LYS A 76 0.75 7.18 6.11
N ASP A 77 -0.34 7.03 5.37
CA ASP A 77 -1.31 5.99 5.63
C ASP A 77 -0.74 4.59 5.36
N PHE A 78 0.09 4.47 4.33
CA PHE A 78 0.78 3.23 4.01
C PHE A 78 1.66 2.78 5.16
N LEU A 79 2.52 3.68 5.63
CA LEU A 79 3.43 3.35 6.74
C LEU A 79 2.67 3.05 8.02
N ALA A 80 1.60 3.79 8.30
CA ALA A 80 0.78 3.54 9.49
C ALA A 80 0.12 2.16 9.44
N ALA A 81 -0.37 1.76 8.26
CA ALA A 81 -1.00 0.45 8.10
C ALA A 81 0.01 -0.68 8.32
N LEU A 82 1.22 -0.54 7.80
CA LEU A 82 2.25 -1.56 7.97
C LEU A 82 2.79 -1.61 9.39
N ASP A 83 2.94 -0.46 10.03
CA ASP A 83 3.41 -0.41 11.42
C ASP A 83 2.42 -1.07 12.37
N ARG A 84 1.13 -0.90 12.12
CA ARG A 84 0.08 -1.48 12.94
C ARG A 84 0.18 -3.00 13.01
N VAL A 85 0.58 -3.65 11.93
CA VAL A 85 0.72 -5.11 11.88
C VAL A 85 2.18 -5.55 12.02
N ARG A 86 3.07 -4.61 12.33
CA ARG A 86 4.48 -4.86 12.63
C ARG A 86 5.24 -5.51 11.48
N LEU A 87 4.95 -5.07 10.27
CA LEU A 87 5.67 -5.56 9.09
C LEU A 87 6.97 -4.79 8.84
N LEU A 88 7.14 -3.63 9.44
CA LEU A 88 8.33 -2.81 9.23
C LEU A 88 9.42 -3.16 10.25
N LYS A 89 10.67 -3.02 9.81
CA LYS A 89 11.82 -3.14 10.72
C LYS A 89 11.78 -1.99 11.72
N ASN A 90 12.24 -2.26 12.91
CA ASN A 90 12.41 -1.23 13.92
C ASN A 90 13.81 -0.65 13.87
#